data_90d26ef746bbfb5751b645d25d5b93c2
#
_entry.id   90d26ef746bbfb5751b645d25d5b93c2
#
_cell.length_a   1.000
_cell.length_b   1.000
_cell.length_c   1.000
_cell.angle_alpha   90.00
_cell.angle_beta   90.00
_cell.angle_gamma   90.00
#
_symmetry.space_group_name_H-M   'P 1'
#
loop_
_entity.id
_entity.type
_entity.pdbx_description
1 polymer ?
#
loop_
_entity_poly.entity_id
_entity_poly.type
_entity_poly.pdbx_seq_one_letter_code
_entity_poly.pdbx_strand_id
1 'polypeptide(L)'
;MAEYQVTYWRDFPSMVTAREGRRNTAKVELSQRFQLVIDEAAMRLGMTGTDAYLDQWRREPWQERPGTPEEVAQAVVAEVEATYPPARLRDMLQALNDSEA
;
A
#
# COMPACT_ATOMS: atom_id res chain seq x y z
N MET A 1 -6.71 -21.66 4.89
CA MET A 1 -6.11 -20.40 5.34
C MET A 1 -5.41 -19.71 4.20
N ALA A 2 -5.58 -18.42 4.09
CA ALA A 2 -4.89 -17.64 3.09
C ALA A 2 -3.68 -16.93 3.70
N GLU A 3 -2.77 -16.51 2.85
CA GLU A 3 -1.70 -15.61 3.22
C GLU A 3 -1.95 -14.28 2.54
N TYR A 4 -1.53 -13.18 3.17
CA TYR A 4 -1.66 -11.87 2.54
C TYR A 4 -0.40 -11.05 2.77
N GLN A 5 -0.21 -10.06 1.90
CA GLN A 5 0.83 -9.04 2.07
C GLN A 5 0.30 -7.71 1.55
N VAL A 6 0.78 -6.63 2.15
CA VAL A 6 0.46 -5.27 1.69
C VAL A 6 1.67 -4.75 0.93
N THR A 7 1.43 -4.15 -0.23
CA THR A 7 2.46 -3.52 -1.03
C THR A 7 2.44 -2.02 -0.72
N TYR A 8 3.62 -1.47 -0.44
CA TYR A 8 3.82 -0.06 -0.07
C TYR A 8 4.73 0.63 -1.06
N TRP A 9 4.49 1.92 -1.26
CA TRP A 9 5.48 2.81 -1.83
C TRP A 9 6.01 3.68 -0.69
N ARG A 10 7.25 3.44 -0.27
CA ARG A 10 7.80 3.96 0.99
C ARG A 10 6.89 3.56 2.15
N ASP A 11 6.23 4.53 2.79
CA ASP A 11 5.32 4.27 3.91
C ASP A 11 3.84 4.33 3.52
N PHE A 12 3.55 4.52 2.22
CA PHE A 12 2.17 4.65 1.74
C PHE A 12 1.68 3.32 1.18
N PRO A 13 0.62 2.75 1.76
CA PRO A 13 0.07 1.49 1.24
C PRO A 13 -0.59 1.70 -0.13
N SER A 14 -0.50 0.69 -0.99
CA SER A 14 -1.02 0.75 -2.35
C SER A 14 -2.03 -0.34 -2.64
N MET A 15 -1.73 -1.58 -2.31
CA MET A 15 -2.60 -2.71 -2.63
C MET A 15 -2.37 -3.85 -1.66
N VAL A 16 -3.34 -4.75 -1.64
CA VAL A 16 -3.27 -5.98 -0.85
C VAL A 16 -3.30 -7.16 -1.81
N THR A 17 -2.41 -8.11 -1.61
CA THR A 17 -2.38 -9.38 -2.33
C THR A 17 -2.64 -10.49 -1.33
N ALA A 18 -3.57 -11.38 -1.64
CA ALA A 18 -3.85 -12.56 -0.82
C ALA A 18 -3.79 -13.79 -1.70
N ARG A 19 -3.36 -14.91 -1.15
CA ARG A 19 -3.23 -16.14 -1.91
C ARG A 19 -3.52 -17.36 -1.04
N GLU A 20 -3.94 -18.44 -1.69
CA GLU A 20 -4.04 -19.75 -1.08
C GLU A 20 -3.49 -20.75 -2.08
N GLY A 21 -2.30 -21.28 -1.80
CA GLY A 21 -1.59 -22.09 -2.77
C GLY A 21 -1.11 -21.27 -3.94
N ARG A 22 -0.85 -21.94 -5.08
CA ARG A 22 -0.26 -21.29 -6.26
C ARG A 22 -1.29 -20.73 -7.23
N ARG A 23 -2.54 -21.21 -7.15
CA ARG A 23 -3.56 -20.94 -8.17
C ARG A 23 -4.59 -19.90 -7.75
N ASN A 24 -4.74 -19.70 -6.47
CA ASN A 24 -5.82 -18.89 -5.94
C ASN A 24 -5.24 -17.61 -5.36
N THR A 25 -5.24 -16.56 -6.17
CA THR A 25 -4.67 -15.26 -5.79
C THR A 25 -5.71 -14.18 -6.01
N ALA A 26 -5.82 -13.28 -5.05
CA ALA A 26 -6.67 -12.09 -5.16
C ALA A 26 -5.81 -10.85 -4.93
N LYS A 27 -5.94 -9.87 -5.81
CA LYS A 27 -5.25 -8.58 -5.69
C LYS A 27 -6.31 -7.48 -5.64
N VAL A 28 -6.26 -6.66 -4.63
CA VAL A 28 -7.22 -5.57 -4.47
C VAL A 28 -6.47 -4.28 -4.23
N GLU A 29 -6.70 -3.31 -5.10
CA GLU A 29 -6.11 -1.98 -4.93
C GLU A 29 -6.88 -1.22 -3.87
N LEU A 30 -6.19 -0.37 -3.13
CA LEU A 30 -6.83 0.54 -2.18
C LEU A 30 -7.55 1.64 -2.96
N SER A 31 -8.35 2.44 -2.27
CA SER A 31 -9.09 3.51 -2.92
C SER A 31 -8.13 4.51 -3.58
N GLN A 32 -8.66 5.28 -4.53
CA GLN A 32 -7.87 6.19 -5.36
C GLN A 32 -7.03 7.18 -4.56
N ARG A 33 -7.48 7.56 -3.37
CA ARG A 33 -6.73 8.52 -2.55
C ARG A 33 -5.31 8.05 -2.22
N PHE A 34 -5.10 6.73 -2.14
CA PHE A 34 -3.78 6.18 -1.88
C PHE A 34 -2.85 6.36 -3.08
N GLN A 35 -3.36 6.12 -4.29
CA GLN A 35 -2.56 6.32 -5.50
C GLN A 35 -2.23 7.80 -5.69
N LEU A 36 -3.19 8.68 -5.44
CA LEU A 36 -2.96 10.12 -5.55
C LEU A 36 -1.88 10.61 -4.58
N VAL A 37 -1.89 10.07 -3.36
CA VAL A 37 -0.90 10.41 -2.35
C VAL A 37 0.49 9.91 -2.75
N ILE A 38 0.57 8.70 -3.29
CA ILE A 38 1.85 8.14 -3.76
C ILE A 38 2.41 9.00 -4.88
N ASP A 39 1.59 9.39 -5.85
CA ASP A 39 2.01 10.24 -6.96
C ASP A 39 2.51 11.60 -6.44
N GLU A 40 1.80 12.19 -5.49
CA GLU A 40 2.19 13.46 -4.89
C GLU A 40 3.50 13.32 -4.12
N ALA A 41 3.66 12.25 -3.36
CA ALA A 41 4.89 12.00 -2.60
C ALA A 41 6.09 11.86 -3.54
N ALA A 42 5.91 11.13 -4.64
CA ALA A 42 6.97 10.98 -5.63
C ALA A 42 7.37 12.32 -6.24
N MET A 43 6.41 13.17 -6.55
CA MET A 43 6.68 14.50 -7.09
C MET A 43 7.44 15.37 -6.09
N ARG A 44 7.02 15.36 -4.84
CA ARG A 44 7.67 16.15 -3.78
C ARG A 44 9.12 15.73 -3.54
N LEU A 45 9.40 14.44 -3.74
CA LEU A 45 10.74 13.90 -3.55
C LEU A 45 11.58 13.92 -4.82
N GLY A 46 11.02 14.37 -5.94
CA GLY A 46 11.72 14.42 -7.22
C GLY A 46 12.02 13.06 -7.80
N MET A 47 11.18 12.06 -7.51
CA MET A 47 11.43 10.67 -7.91
C MET A 47 10.60 10.21 -9.11
N THR A 48 9.85 11.11 -9.76
CA THR A 48 9.00 10.73 -10.89
C THR A 48 9.83 10.27 -12.08
N GLY A 49 9.44 9.14 -12.68
CA GLY A 49 10.05 8.64 -13.90
C GLY A 49 11.48 8.17 -13.75
N THR A 50 11.91 7.82 -12.53
CA THR A 50 13.29 7.43 -12.26
C THR A 50 13.37 6.04 -11.63
N ASP A 51 14.58 5.46 -11.64
CA ASP A 51 14.83 4.20 -10.92
C ASP A 51 14.58 4.37 -9.43
N ALA A 52 14.83 5.57 -8.89
CA ALA A 52 14.57 5.86 -7.48
C ALA A 52 13.09 5.66 -7.13
N TYR A 53 12.17 6.03 -8.03
CA TYR A 53 10.75 5.78 -7.83
C TYR A 53 10.47 4.28 -7.71
N LEU A 54 11.02 3.49 -8.62
CA LEU A 54 10.79 2.04 -8.64
C LEU A 54 11.39 1.36 -7.41
N ASP A 55 12.51 1.85 -6.92
CA ASP A 55 13.20 1.26 -5.77
C ASP A 55 12.44 1.46 -4.46
N GLN A 56 11.45 2.35 -4.42
CA GLN A 56 10.69 2.60 -3.21
C GLN A 56 9.53 1.63 -2.99
N TRP A 57 9.19 0.82 -4.01
CA TRP A 57 8.18 -0.21 -3.85
C TRP A 57 8.70 -1.32 -2.97
N ARG A 58 7.90 -1.71 -1.95
CA ARG A 58 8.27 -2.80 -1.05
C ARG A 58 7.05 -3.60 -0.67
N ARG A 59 7.27 -4.83 -0.31
CA ARG A 59 6.21 -5.73 0.15
C ARG A 59 6.54 -6.20 1.54
N GLU A 60 5.51 -6.24 2.40
CA GLU A 60 5.68 -6.82 3.72
C GLU A 60 5.75 -8.34 3.63
N PRO A 61 6.32 -9.01 4.64
CA PRO A 61 6.28 -10.47 4.68
C PRO A 61 4.86 -10.99 4.65
N TRP A 62 4.68 -12.17 4.04
CA TRP A 62 3.39 -12.82 4.03
C TRP A 62 2.93 -13.15 5.44
N GLN A 63 1.65 -12.93 5.71
CA GLN A 63 1.02 -13.25 6.99
C GLN A 63 -0.18 -14.16 6.75
N GLU A 64 -0.38 -15.13 7.63
CA GLU A 64 -1.51 -16.05 7.52
C GLU A 64 -2.76 -15.43 8.14
N ARG A 65 -3.91 -15.73 7.55
CA ARG A 65 -5.19 -15.27 8.04
C ARG A 65 -6.29 -16.21 7.57
N PRO A 66 -7.27 -16.59 8.44
CA PRO A 66 -8.39 -17.46 8.03
C PRO A 66 -9.26 -16.80 6.97
N GLY A 67 -9.73 -17.57 6.01
CA GLY A 67 -10.66 -17.12 4.99
C GLY A 67 -10.14 -17.43 3.59
N THR A 68 -10.96 -17.14 2.59
CA THR A 68 -10.54 -17.24 1.19
C THR A 68 -9.66 -16.04 0.85
N PRO A 69 -8.85 -16.12 -0.23
CA PRO A 69 -8.05 -14.95 -0.64
C PRO A 69 -8.89 -13.70 -0.85
N GLU A 70 -10.06 -13.81 -1.47
CA GLU A 70 -10.95 -12.67 -1.69
C GLU A 70 -11.44 -12.06 -0.37
N GLU A 71 -11.86 -12.90 0.56
CA GLU A 71 -12.33 -12.45 1.86
C GLU A 71 -11.21 -11.76 2.65
N VAL A 72 -10.03 -12.38 2.65
CA VAL A 72 -8.87 -11.85 3.36
C VAL A 72 -8.44 -10.53 2.74
N ALA A 73 -8.35 -10.45 1.41
CA ALA A 73 -7.96 -9.22 0.73
C ALA A 73 -8.92 -8.08 1.05
N GLN A 74 -10.22 -8.32 0.99
CA GLN A 74 -11.23 -7.29 1.27
C GLN A 74 -11.17 -6.84 2.73
N ALA A 75 -11.00 -7.76 3.66
CA ALA A 75 -10.91 -7.43 5.07
C ALA A 75 -9.66 -6.58 5.36
N VAL A 76 -8.53 -6.95 4.79
CA VAL A 76 -7.28 -6.21 4.99
C VAL A 76 -7.36 -4.83 4.35
N VAL A 77 -7.95 -4.73 3.15
CA VAL A 77 -8.18 -3.42 2.50
C VAL A 77 -8.99 -2.51 3.42
N ALA A 78 -10.08 -3.02 3.99
CA ALA A 78 -10.92 -2.22 4.89
C ALA A 78 -10.14 -1.75 6.12
N GLU A 79 -9.31 -2.62 6.68
CA GLU A 79 -8.48 -2.29 7.84
C GLU A 79 -7.43 -1.24 7.50
N VAL A 80 -6.77 -1.38 6.36
CA VAL A 80 -5.76 -0.42 5.92
C VAL A 80 -6.41 0.94 5.65
N GLU A 81 -7.55 0.97 4.97
CA GLU A 81 -8.23 2.23 4.68
C GLU A 81 -8.68 2.93 5.96
N ALA A 82 -9.12 2.18 6.95
CA ALA A 82 -9.49 2.75 8.25
C ALA A 82 -8.27 3.28 9.01
N THR A 83 -7.13 2.62 8.86
CA THR A 83 -5.88 3.03 9.53
C THR A 83 -5.29 4.29 8.90
N TYR A 84 -5.54 4.53 7.61
CA TYR A 84 -4.98 5.65 6.86
C TYR A 84 -6.09 6.54 6.29
N PRO A 85 -6.84 7.26 7.14
CA PRO A 85 -7.85 8.20 6.65
C PRO A 85 -7.17 9.36 5.90
N PRO A 86 -7.93 10.13 5.11
CA PRO A 86 -7.35 11.24 4.34
C PRO A 86 -6.50 12.20 5.15
N ALA A 87 -6.90 12.52 6.38
CA ALA A 87 -6.13 13.43 7.24
C ALA A 87 -4.75 12.86 7.56
N ARG A 88 -4.67 11.57 7.85
CA ARG A 88 -3.40 10.92 8.14
C ARG A 88 -2.47 10.93 6.93
N LEU A 89 -3.02 10.67 5.75
CA LEU A 89 -2.25 10.69 4.51
C LEU A 89 -1.68 12.10 4.24
N ARG A 90 -2.47 13.13 4.48
CA ARG A 90 -2.00 14.51 4.35
C ARG A 90 -0.86 14.81 5.32
N ASP A 91 -1.00 14.35 6.57
CA ASP A 91 0.04 14.54 7.58
C ASP A 91 1.33 13.84 7.18
N MET A 92 1.22 12.64 6.60
CA MET A 92 2.39 11.90 6.10
C MET A 92 3.08 12.64 4.96
N LEU A 93 2.32 13.24 4.04
CA LEU A 93 2.86 14.06 2.96
C LEU A 93 3.57 15.29 3.51
N GLN A 94 2.98 15.95 4.49
CA GLN A 94 3.59 17.13 5.12
C GLN A 94 4.91 16.76 5.81
N ALA A 95 4.95 15.60 6.45
CA ALA A 95 6.16 15.12 7.12
C ALA A 95 7.31 14.90 6.12
N LEU A 96 7.00 14.51 4.88
CA LEU A 96 8.03 14.39 3.84
C LEU A 96 8.68 15.74 3.55
N ASN A 97 7.87 16.80 3.42
CA ASN A 97 8.40 18.14 3.18
C ASN A 97 9.32 18.56 4.32
N ASP A 98 8.92 18.30 5.55
CA ASP A 98 9.69 18.67 6.74
C ASP A 98 10.99 17.89 6.82
N SER A 99 10.99 16.61 6.41
CA SER A 99 12.17 15.75 6.47
C SER A 99 13.19 16.05 5.38
N GLU A 100 12.71 16.49 4.21
CA GLU A 100 13.54 16.70 3.04
C GLU A 100 13.97 18.18 2.86
N ALA A 101 13.45 19.03 3.70
CA ALA A 101 13.74 20.48 3.64
C ALA A 101 15.19 20.79 4.04
#